data_c1539d01d0b7f6dbbfd6377ca501219b
#
_entry.id   c1539d01d0b7f6dbbfd6377ca501219b
#
_cell.length_a   1.000
_cell.length_b   1.000
_cell.length_c   1.000
_cell.angle_alpha   90.00
_cell.angle_beta   90.00
_cell.angle_gamma   90.00
#
_symmetry.space_group_name_H-M   'P 1'
#
loop_
_entity.id
_entity.type
_entity.pdbx_description
1 polymer ?
#
loop_
_entity_poly.entity_id
_entity_poly.type
_entity_poly.pdbx_seq_one_letter_code
_entity_poly.pdbx_strand_id
1 'polypeptide(L)'
;MDKALYEAGLEVRKATLGKEFVENAIASADDFNRPLQEFVTEYCWGACWTRPGLPRKTRSMLNLAMLTALNRPHELKMHLKGALTNGVTREEIREILLQTGVYCGVPAAVDAFRTAKEVFAELDKK
;
A
#
# COMPACT_ATOMS: atom_id res chain seq x y z
N MET A 1 8.83 -22.10 -1.98
CA MET A 1 8.29 -21.01 -1.16
C MET A 1 8.62 -21.24 0.32
N ASP A 2 9.04 -20.18 0.99
CA ASP A 2 9.27 -20.24 2.43
C ASP A 2 7.93 -20.01 3.15
N LYS A 3 7.39 -21.06 3.75
CA LYS A 3 6.08 -21.01 4.42
C LYS A 3 6.05 -20.04 5.59
N ALA A 4 7.11 -19.98 6.36
CA ALA A 4 7.17 -19.10 7.53
C ALA A 4 7.15 -17.63 7.11
N LEU A 5 7.90 -17.28 6.07
CA LEU A 5 7.86 -15.93 5.49
C LEU A 5 6.50 -15.61 4.90
N TYR A 6 5.90 -16.57 4.19
CA TYR A 6 4.58 -16.37 3.62
C TYR A 6 3.54 -16.07 4.70
N GLU A 7 3.52 -16.86 5.76
CA GLU A 7 2.55 -16.68 6.84
C GLU A 7 2.76 -15.36 7.59
N ALA A 8 4.01 -15.02 7.87
CA ALA A 8 4.33 -13.74 8.51
C ALA A 8 3.93 -12.57 7.61
N GLY A 9 4.20 -12.68 6.33
CA GLY A 9 3.81 -11.67 5.34
C GLY A 9 2.30 -11.53 5.21
N LEU A 10 1.60 -12.64 5.22
CA LEU A 10 0.14 -12.65 5.14
C LEU A 10 -0.48 -11.88 6.31
N GLU A 11 0.06 -12.06 7.50
CA GLU A 11 -0.41 -11.35 8.69
C GLU A 11 -0.21 -9.84 8.55
N VAL A 12 0.98 -9.40 8.14
CA VAL A 12 1.27 -7.97 7.95
C VAL A 12 0.41 -7.38 6.83
N ARG A 13 0.27 -8.11 5.73
CA ARG A 13 -0.54 -7.67 4.59
C ARG A 13 -1.99 -7.45 5.02
N LYS A 14 -2.57 -8.40 5.75
CA LYS A 14 -3.94 -8.27 6.28
C LYS A 14 -4.07 -7.12 7.26
N ALA A 15 -3.10 -6.93 8.14
CA ALA A 15 -3.12 -5.85 9.12
C ALA A 15 -3.07 -4.48 8.44
N THR A 16 -2.41 -4.38 7.30
CA THR A 16 -2.25 -3.11 6.57
C THR A 16 -3.38 -2.85 5.58
N LEU A 17 -3.72 -3.83 4.75
CA LEU A 17 -4.69 -3.65 3.67
C LEU A 17 -6.10 -4.12 4.02
N GLY A 18 -6.26 -4.80 5.15
CA GLY A 18 -7.55 -5.35 5.57
C GLY A 18 -7.69 -6.83 5.25
N LYS A 19 -8.23 -7.57 6.20
CA LYS A 19 -8.38 -9.02 6.09
C LYS A 19 -9.23 -9.41 4.89
N GLU A 20 -10.39 -8.78 4.74
CA GLU A 20 -11.33 -9.11 3.67
C GLU A 20 -10.73 -8.86 2.29
N PHE A 21 -10.10 -7.71 2.11
CA PHE A 21 -9.46 -7.36 0.84
C PHE A 21 -8.40 -8.40 0.46
N VAL A 22 -7.55 -8.78 1.41
CA VAL A 22 -6.45 -9.72 1.15
C VAL A 22 -6.98 -11.13 0.89
N GLU A 23 -7.95 -11.57 1.68
CA GLU A 23 -8.56 -12.90 1.49
C GLU A 23 -9.24 -12.99 0.13
N ASN A 24 -9.93 -11.94 -0.29
CA ASN A 24 -10.57 -11.91 -1.61
C ASN A 24 -9.54 -11.94 -2.75
N ALA A 25 -8.44 -11.20 -2.61
CA ALA A 25 -7.38 -11.18 -3.61
C ALA A 25 -6.77 -12.58 -3.79
N ILE A 26 -6.53 -13.28 -2.69
CA ILE A 26 -5.95 -14.62 -2.73
C ILE A 26 -6.96 -15.62 -3.26
N ALA A 27 -8.22 -15.55 -2.80
CA ALA A 27 -9.26 -16.48 -3.21
C ALA A 27 -9.61 -16.37 -4.70
N SER A 28 -9.50 -15.16 -5.28
CA SER A 28 -9.80 -14.91 -6.68
C SER A 28 -8.62 -15.21 -7.61
N ALA A 29 -7.46 -15.57 -7.06
CA ALA A 29 -6.30 -15.92 -7.86
C ALA A 29 -6.53 -17.22 -8.62
N ASP A 30 -6.09 -17.23 -9.88
CA ASP A 30 -6.13 -18.42 -10.73
C ASP A 30 -4.70 -18.93 -10.97
N ASP A 31 -4.57 -19.92 -11.86
CA ASP A 31 -3.25 -20.50 -12.13
C ASP A 31 -2.28 -19.50 -12.74
N PHE A 32 -2.78 -18.46 -13.41
CA PHE A 32 -1.94 -17.46 -14.02
C PHE A 32 -1.31 -16.55 -12.97
N ASN A 33 -2.10 -16.02 -12.04
CA ASN A 33 -1.61 -14.99 -11.11
C ASN A 33 -1.36 -15.49 -9.68
N ARG A 34 -1.64 -16.77 -9.38
CA ARG A 34 -1.31 -17.33 -8.05
C ARG A 34 0.16 -17.18 -7.69
N PRO A 35 1.12 -17.44 -8.62
CA PRO A 35 2.53 -17.22 -8.30
C PRO A 35 2.84 -15.78 -7.91
N LEU A 36 2.15 -14.80 -8.50
CA LEU A 36 2.31 -13.39 -8.13
C LEU A 36 1.82 -13.15 -6.70
N GLN A 37 0.64 -13.68 -6.34
CA GLN A 37 0.11 -13.54 -4.98
C GLN A 37 1.05 -14.18 -3.95
N GLU A 38 1.60 -15.33 -4.25
CA GLU A 38 2.57 -16.01 -3.39
C GLU A 38 3.85 -15.20 -3.25
N PHE A 39 4.39 -14.71 -4.37
CA PHE A 39 5.62 -13.94 -4.37
C PHE A 39 5.46 -12.62 -3.60
N VAL A 40 4.39 -11.89 -3.86
CA VAL A 40 4.12 -10.62 -3.19
C VAL A 40 3.97 -10.83 -1.67
N THR A 41 3.22 -11.85 -1.27
CA THR A 41 2.99 -12.13 0.15
C THR A 41 4.27 -12.56 0.86
N GLU A 42 5.01 -13.48 0.26
CA GLU A 42 6.26 -14.00 0.83
C GLU A 42 7.36 -12.94 0.83
N TYR A 43 7.59 -12.29 -0.28
CA TYR A 43 8.76 -11.43 -0.45
C TYR A 43 8.52 -9.99 0.00
N CYS A 44 7.49 -9.34 -0.55
CA CYS A 44 7.24 -7.95 -0.19
C CYS A 44 6.77 -7.83 1.26
N TRP A 45 5.73 -8.54 1.61
CA TRP A 45 5.16 -8.46 2.96
C TRP A 45 5.93 -9.29 3.97
N GLY A 46 6.40 -10.48 3.57
CA GLY A 46 7.14 -11.37 4.47
C GLY A 46 8.58 -10.94 4.67
N ALA A 47 9.36 -10.81 3.60
CA ALA A 47 10.78 -10.51 3.73
C ALA A 47 11.06 -9.03 3.99
N CYS A 48 10.25 -8.11 3.44
CA CYS A 48 10.49 -6.68 3.58
C CYS A 48 9.74 -6.05 4.76
N TRP A 49 8.42 -6.17 4.77
CA TRP A 49 7.59 -5.44 5.74
C TRP A 49 7.72 -5.93 7.18
N THR A 50 8.22 -7.14 7.38
CA THR A 50 8.47 -7.66 8.73
C THR A 50 9.81 -7.21 9.31
N ARG A 51 10.65 -6.54 8.51
CA ARG A 51 11.96 -6.08 8.99
C ARG A 51 11.79 -4.99 10.06
N PRO A 52 12.54 -5.06 11.16
CA PRO A 52 12.39 -4.09 12.26
C PRO A 52 13.06 -2.73 11.99
N GLY A 53 13.74 -2.57 10.86
CA GLY A 53 14.51 -1.36 10.57
C GLY A 53 13.68 -0.09 10.41
N LEU A 54 12.41 -0.23 10.00
CA LEU A 54 11.47 0.88 9.88
C LEU A 54 10.11 0.46 10.42
N PRO A 55 9.39 1.36 11.12
CA PRO A 55 8.03 1.05 11.52
C PRO A 55 7.09 0.98 10.32
N ARG A 56 5.97 0.29 10.48
CA ARG A 56 4.97 0.14 9.39
C ARG A 56 4.45 1.47 8.87
N LYS A 57 4.27 2.44 9.76
CA LYS A 57 3.87 3.79 9.36
C LYS A 57 4.83 4.37 8.33
N THR A 58 6.14 4.29 8.60
CA THR A 58 7.17 4.81 7.70
C THR A 58 7.19 4.06 6.37
N ARG A 59 7.03 2.73 6.41
CA ARG A 59 6.96 1.93 5.18
C ARG A 59 5.77 2.34 4.31
N SER A 60 4.62 2.60 4.93
CA SER A 60 3.47 3.13 4.20
C SER A 60 3.78 4.48 3.56
N MET A 61 4.44 5.38 4.29
CA MET A 61 4.82 6.70 3.76
C MET A 61 5.72 6.57 2.53
N LEU A 62 6.70 5.66 2.59
CA LEU A 62 7.58 5.39 1.45
C LEU A 62 6.80 4.87 0.25
N ASN A 63 5.87 3.94 0.48
CA ASN A 63 5.07 3.39 -0.61
C ASN A 63 4.20 4.46 -1.27
N LEU A 64 3.62 5.38 -0.49
CA LEU A 64 2.82 6.47 -1.08
C LEU A 64 3.67 7.31 -2.02
N ALA A 65 4.89 7.66 -1.62
CA ALA A 65 5.80 8.43 -2.45
C ALA A 65 6.22 7.67 -3.71
N MET A 66 6.60 6.40 -3.55
CA MET A 66 7.04 5.58 -4.67
C MET A 66 5.93 5.33 -5.69
N LEU A 67 4.73 5.00 -5.21
CA LEU A 67 3.60 4.73 -6.11
C LEU A 67 3.12 5.98 -6.82
N THR A 68 3.23 7.14 -6.18
CA THR A 68 2.95 8.43 -6.81
C THR A 68 3.98 8.71 -7.90
N ALA A 69 5.27 8.57 -7.58
CA ALA A 69 6.35 8.83 -8.53
C ALA A 69 6.27 7.90 -9.75
N LEU A 70 5.92 6.63 -9.53
CA LEU A 70 5.78 5.64 -10.59
C LEU A 70 4.46 5.74 -11.33
N ASN A 71 3.56 6.59 -10.87
CA ASN A 71 2.23 6.79 -11.45
C ASN A 71 1.42 5.50 -11.48
N ARG A 72 1.22 4.91 -10.30
CA ARG A 72 0.46 3.66 -10.10
C ARG A 72 -0.80 3.95 -9.27
N PRO A 73 -1.84 4.57 -9.85
CA PRO A 73 -3.01 5.01 -9.08
C PRO A 73 -3.81 3.87 -8.46
N HIS A 74 -3.85 2.71 -9.10
CA HIS A 74 -4.58 1.56 -8.55
C HIS A 74 -3.95 1.08 -7.24
N GLU A 75 -2.64 0.85 -7.23
CA GLU A 75 -1.92 0.43 -6.03
C GLU A 75 -1.86 1.55 -5.00
N LEU A 76 -1.76 2.80 -5.44
CA LEU A 76 -1.77 3.95 -4.56
C LEU A 76 -3.08 4.01 -3.76
N LYS A 77 -4.21 3.72 -4.38
CA LYS A 77 -5.50 3.73 -3.71
C LYS A 77 -5.52 2.76 -2.52
N MET A 78 -5.03 1.54 -2.73
CA MET A 78 -4.95 0.54 -1.65
C MET A 78 -4.00 0.98 -0.55
N HIS A 79 -2.85 1.52 -0.92
CA HIS A 79 -1.83 1.93 0.04
C HIS A 79 -2.18 3.22 0.79
N LEU A 80 -3.03 4.07 0.23
CA LEU A 80 -3.59 5.21 0.96
C LEU A 80 -4.44 4.71 2.14
N LYS A 81 -5.30 3.74 1.89
CA LYS A 81 -6.10 3.12 2.96
C LYS A 81 -5.19 2.44 3.99
N GLY A 82 -4.21 1.68 3.52
CA GLY A 82 -3.25 1.02 4.40
C GLY A 82 -2.41 2.00 5.21
N ALA A 83 -2.04 3.12 4.62
CA ALA A 83 -1.28 4.17 5.31
C ALA A 83 -2.08 4.74 6.49
N LEU A 84 -3.35 5.05 6.26
CA LEU A 84 -4.23 5.54 7.34
C LEU A 84 -4.36 4.49 8.45
N THR A 85 -4.48 3.21 8.08
CA THR A 85 -4.51 2.11 9.06
C THR A 85 -3.22 2.06 9.87
N ASN A 86 -2.09 2.31 9.25
CA ASN A 86 -0.78 2.29 9.90
C ASN A 86 -0.43 3.60 10.63
N GLY A 87 -1.38 4.54 10.72
CA GLY A 87 -1.23 5.75 11.52
C GLY A 87 -0.74 6.98 10.77
N VAL A 88 -0.63 6.92 9.44
CA VAL A 88 -0.31 8.11 8.65
C VAL A 88 -1.55 9.00 8.62
N THR A 89 -1.38 10.29 8.92
CA THR A 89 -2.50 11.23 8.92
C THR A 89 -2.75 11.79 7.52
N ARG A 90 -3.94 12.35 7.31
CA ARG A 90 -4.27 13.02 6.04
C ARG A 90 -3.33 14.18 5.76
N GLU A 91 -2.95 14.91 6.82
CA GLU A 91 -2.00 16.02 6.72
C GLU A 91 -0.62 15.52 6.28
N GLU A 92 -0.18 14.38 6.83
CA GLU A 92 1.08 13.77 6.41
C GLU A 92 1.00 13.28 4.96
N ILE A 93 -0.12 12.71 4.55
CA ILE A 93 -0.33 12.30 3.15
C ILE A 93 -0.17 13.51 2.23
N ARG A 94 -0.81 14.63 2.57
CA ARG A 94 -0.69 15.86 1.79
C ARG A 94 0.78 16.26 1.62
N GLU A 95 1.55 16.25 2.70
CA GLU A 95 2.96 16.63 2.66
C GLU A 95 3.78 15.67 1.81
N ILE A 96 3.51 14.37 1.90
CA ILE A 96 4.18 13.36 1.08
C ILE A 96 3.93 13.60 -0.41
N LEU A 97 2.68 13.85 -0.78
CA LEU A 97 2.32 14.07 -2.18
C LEU A 97 2.89 15.37 -2.72
N LEU A 98 2.90 16.42 -1.90
CA LEU A 98 3.52 17.70 -2.30
C LEU A 98 5.01 17.54 -2.55
N GLN A 99 5.72 16.89 -1.63
CA GLN A 99 7.16 16.68 -1.78
C GLN A 99 7.48 15.79 -2.99
N THR A 100 6.69 14.75 -3.21
CA THR A 100 6.84 13.89 -4.38
C THR A 100 6.66 14.70 -5.67
N GLY A 101 5.69 15.61 -5.69
CA GLY A 101 5.47 16.48 -6.84
C GLY A 101 6.65 17.38 -7.15
N VAL A 102 7.31 17.89 -6.11
CA VAL A 102 8.51 18.75 -6.28
C VAL A 102 9.66 17.97 -6.91
N TYR A 103 9.90 16.73 -6.46
CA TYR A 103 11.06 15.96 -6.91
C TYR A 103 10.80 15.06 -8.11
N CYS A 104 9.56 14.64 -8.32
CA CYS A 104 9.23 13.63 -9.33
C CYS A 104 8.26 14.12 -10.41
N GLY A 105 7.71 15.31 -10.27
CA GLY A 105 6.82 15.90 -11.26
C GLY A 105 5.43 16.20 -10.73
N VAL A 106 4.98 17.43 -11.01
CA VAL A 106 3.68 17.93 -10.56
C VAL A 106 2.49 17.13 -11.13
N PRO A 107 2.50 16.70 -12.41
CA PRO A 107 1.37 15.91 -12.93
C PRO A 107 1.11 14.63 -12.15
N ALA A 108 2.15 13.93 -11.72
CA ALA A 108 2.00 12.73 -10.89
C ALA A 108 1.36 13.07 -9.54
N ALA A 109 1.75 14.18 -8.94
CA ALA A 109 1.15 14.64 -7.68
C ALA A 109 -0.32 15.02 -7.86
N VAL A 110 -0.68 15.68 -8.98
CA VAL A 110 -2.07 16.04 -9.26
C VAL A 110 -2.96 14.79 -9.31
N ASP A 111 -2.51 13.74 -10.00
CA ASP A 111 -3.24 12.48 -10.05
C ASP A 111 -3.34 11.83 -8.68
N ALA A 112 -2.25 11.86 -7.91
CA ALA A 112 -2.23 11.29 -6.57
C ALA A 112 -3.19 12.01 -5.61
N PHE A 113 -3.26 13.34 -5.69
CA PHE A 113 -4.22 14.12 -4.91
C PHE A 113 -5.65 13.74 -5.26
N ARG A 114 -5.94 13.53 -6.54
CA ARG A 114 -7.27 13.10 -6.99
C ARG A 114 -7.62 11.73 -6.38
N THR A 115 -6.69 10.78 -6.45
CA THR A 115 -6.86 9.46 -5.87
C THR A 115 -7.07 9.54 -4.35
N ALA A 116 -6.30 10.37 -3.67
CA ALA A 116 -6.43 10.55 -2.23
C ALA A 116 -7.79 11.13 -1.86
N LYS A 117 -8.28 12.11 -2.61
CA LYS A 117 -9.61 12.67 -2.38
C LYS A 117 -10.71 11.62 -2.54
N GLU A 118 -10.58 10.74 -3.53
CA GLU A 118 -11.52 9.63 -3.71
C GLU A 118 -11.54 8.69 -2.50
N VAL A 119 -10.36 8.34 -2.01
CA VAL A 119 -10.23 7.47 -0.82
C VAL A 119 -10.87 8.14 0.39
N PHE A 120 -10.57 9.41 0.63
CA PHE A 120 -11.11 10.14 1.78
C PHE A 120 -12.63 10.24 1.69
N ALA A 121 -13.17 10.48 0.50
CA ALA A 121 -14.61 10.53 0.30
C ALA A 121 -15.28 9.19 0.59
N GLU A 122 -14.66 8.08 0.15
CA GLU A 122 -15.18 6.74 0.44
C GLU A 122 -15.18 6.45 1.95
N LEU A 123 -14.11 6.83 2.64
CA LEU A 123 -14.00 6.59 4.08
C LEU A 123 -14.94 7.47 4.91
N ASP A 124 -15.23 8.68 4.44
CA ASP A 124 -16.12 9.62 5.12
C ASP A 124 -17.59 9.30 4.87
N LYS A 125 -17.88 8.42 3.94
CA LYS A 125 -19.23 7.95 3.63
C LYS A 125 -19.69 6.96 4.68
N LYS A 126 -20.88 7.18 5.22
CA LYS A 126 -21.43 6.28 6.24
C LYS A 126 -22.68 5.59 5.75
#